data_5cb3609fc8fd5bf2522aea50edc5e5e0
#
_entry.id   5cb3609fc8fd5bf2522aea50edc5e5e0
#
_cell.length_a   1.000
_cell.length_b   1.000
_cell.length_c   1.000
_cell.angle_alpha   90.00
_cell.angle_beta   90.00
_cell.angle_gamma   90.00
#
_symmetry.space_group_name_H-M   'P 1'
#
loop_
_entity.id
_entity.type
_entity.pdbx_description
1 polymer ?
#
loop_
_entity_poly.entity_id
_entity_poly.type
_entity_poly.pdbx_seq_one_letter_code
_entity_poly.pdbx_strand_id
1 'polypeptide(L)'
;MIMTLDLTRRALVSGLPIAAGLATAPALSANLVGRPAEKPSPAISDAEAMARLADPAVRARVRARVSGSCAQETINLFYRLNIYGFTGEGNLVPFYTLNHLSVNEWRPLPGDRYQAKTFECGVYCAFDTDEVLTEWKNPLTGEMRKPFQFLGGPFTVTHGPDGMIAMGAELTPRPTRMEAYAGTLFLSSTADMARPNPVTPDKYPKYSSGPIAYWDTVSTTGASVAQAFDENISSADAFHHFQNLGSWHPWMAMGARPGRTHGRAAGVKVRSLDQIPAAALAGLQRYTPEIFDRKAWTKPRFDTLEYIATQIG
;
A
#
# COMPACT_ATOMS: atom_id res chain seq x y z
N MET A 1 -29.40 -34.55 -24.50
CA MET A 1 -28.52 -34.24 -25.62
C MET A 1 -27.47 -33.23 -25.12
N ILE A 2 -26.36 -33.75 -24.64
CA ILE A 2 -25.29 -32.96 -24.00
C ILE A 2 -24.28 -32.58 -25.09
N MET A 3 -24.20 -31.29 -25.42
CA MET A 3 -23.16 -30.75 -26.31
C MET A 3 -21.87 -30.54 -25.51
N THR A 4 -20.91 -31.40 -25.75
CA THR A 4 -19.53 -31.22 -25.34
C THR A 4 -18.86 -30.19 -26.26
N LEU A 5 -18.46 -29.05 -25.70
CA LEU A 5 -17.59 -28.07 -26.37
C LEU A 5 -16.13 -28.51 -26.25
N ASP A 6 -15.61 -28.98 -27.37
CA ASP A 6 -14.19 -29.31 -27.55
C ASP A 6 -13.40 -28.01 -27.83
N LEU A 7 -12.64 -27.55 -26.84
CA LEU A 7 -11.73 -26.39 -26.95
C LEU A 7 -10.36 -26.89 -27.38
N THR A 8 -10.14 -27.05 -28.68
CA THR A 8 -8.84 -27.28 -29.26
C THR A 8 -7.92 -26.05 -29.06
N ARG A 9 -6.98 -26.21 -28.15
CA ARG A 9 -5.77 -25.34 -28.07
C ARG A 9 -4.88 -25.57 -29.28
N ARG A 10 -5.00 -24.77 -30.31
CA ARG A 10 -3.93 -24.56 -31.33
C ARG A 10 -4.31 -23.40 -32.23
N ALA A 11 -3.62 -22.30 -32.06
CA ALA A 11 -3.19 -21.32 -33.05
C ALA A 11 -3.19 -19.92 -32.45
N LEU A 12 -2.03 -19.45 -32.06
CA LEU A 12 -1.63 -18.04 -32.13
C LEU A 12 -0.16 -17.92 -31.74
N VAL A 13 0.68 -18.42 -32.66
CA VAL A 13 2.07 -17.96 -32.78
C VAL A 13 2.24 -17.60 -34.24
N SER A 14 1.84 -16.42 -34.62
CA SER A 14 2.27 -15.77 -35.85
C SER A 14 2.90 -14.44 -35.47
N GLY A 15 4.21 -14.37 -35.69
CA GLY A 15 5.07 -13.26 -35.32
C GLY A 15 4.66 -11.94 -35.92
N LEU A 16 4.54 -10.96 -35.08
CA LEU A 16 4.65 -9.56 -35.44
C LEU A 16 6.05 -9.09 -34.98
N PRO A 17 6.82 -8.40 -35.82
CA PRO A 17 8.08 -7.81 -35.38
C PRO A 17 7.74 -6.68 -34.40
N ILE A 18 8.11 -6.89 -33.12
CA ILE A 18 8.14 -5.83 -32.13
C ILE A 18 9.27 -4.90 -32.56
N ALA A 19 8.97 -3.80 -33.21
CA ALA A 19 9.87 -2.69 -33.34
C ALA A 19 10.15 -2.20 -31.91
N ALA A 20 11.34 -2.50 -31.41
CA ALA A 20 11.82 -2.04 -30.11
C ALA A 20 12.03 -0.53 -30.17
N GLY A 21 11.00 0.22 -29.87
CA GLY A 21 11.10 1.56 -29.35
C GLY A 21 11.51 1.43 -27.87
N LEU A 22 12.80 1.31 -27.59
CA LEU A 22 13.37 1.55 -26.28
C LEU A 22 13.16 3.03 -25.94
N ALA A 23 11.97 3.38 -25.47
CA ALA A 23 11.81 4.54 -24.63
C ALA A 23 12.59 4.20 -23.37
N THR A 24 13.77 4.80 -23.22
CA THR A 24 14.55 4.78 -21.98
C THR A 24 13.69 5.38 -20.89
N ALA A 25 12.99 4.51 -20.15
CA ALA A 25 12.49 4.90 -18.85
C ALA A 25 13.71 5.43 -18.06
N PRO A 26 13.64 6.62 -17.44
CA PRO A 26 14.72 7.07 -16.58
C PRO A 26 14.87 6.01 -15.52
N ALA A 27 16.01 5.34 -15.55
CA ALA A 27 16.38 4.40 -14.50
C ALA A 27 16.23 5.17 -13.19
N LEU A 28 15.38 4.67 -12.30
CA LEU A 28 15.39 5.00 -10.89
C LEU A 28 16.72 4.45 -10.32
N SER A 29 17.82 5.03 -10.76
CA SER A 29 19.09 4.95 -10.06
C SER A 29 18.89 5.80 -8.82
N ALA A 30 18.28 5.19 -7.80
CA ALA A 30 18.42 5.67 -6.45
C ALA A 30 19.92 5.69 -6.20
N ASN A 31 20.53 6.87 -6.30
CA ASN A 31 21.81 7.13 -5.70
C ASN A 31 21.63 6.81 -4.21
N LEU A 32 22.01 5.61 -3.82
CA LEU A 32 22.28 5.23 -2.44
C LEU A 32 23.52 6.03 -2.03
N VAL A 33 23.31 7.33 -1.79
CA VAL A 33 24.33 8.24 -1.28
C VAL A 33 24.80 7.70 0.06
N GLY A 34 26.04 7.21 0.05
CA GLY A 34 26.93 7.17 1.18
C GLY A 34 26.35 6.71 2.50
N ARG A 35 25.92 5.45 2.60
CA ARG A 35 25.74 4.79 3.90
C ARG A 35 27.14 4.57 4.49
N PRO A 36 27.40 4.96 5.76
CA PRO A 36 28.59 4.43 6.47
C PRO A 36 28.55 2.92 6.32
N ALA A 37 29.66 2.30 5.99
CA ALA A 37 29.75 0.85 5.85
C ALA A 37 29.31 0.22 7.20
N GLU A 38 28.04 -0.20 7.29
CA GLU A 38 27.58 -1.02 8.41
C GLU A 38 28.40 -2.30 8.40
N LYS A 39 28.80 -2.75 9.59
CA LYS A 39 29.42 -4.09 9.73
C LYS A 39 28.50 -5.09 9.02
N PRO A 40 29.04 -5.96 8.18
CA PRO A 40 28.23 -6.94 7.50
C PRO A 40 27.42 -7.73 8.54
N SER A 41 26.11 -7.74 8.39
CA SER A 41 25.22 -8.59 9.20
C SER A 41 25.67 -10.05 9.05
N PRO A 42 25.59 -10.87 10.12
CA PRO A 42 26.02 -12.26 10.04
C PRO A 42 25.32 -12.97 8.90
N ALA A 43 26.09 -13.75 8.14
CA ALA A 43 25.54 -14.54 7.07
C ALA A 43 24.62 -15.62 7.65
N ILE A 44 23.34 -15.56 7.31
CA ILE A 44 22.33 -16.56 7.65
C ILE A 44 21.77 -17.15 6.35
N SER A 45 21.67 -18.45 6.23
CA SER A 45 21.10 -19.12 5.07
C SER A 45 19.55 -19.03 5.09
N ASP A 46 18.92 -19.13 3.92
CA ASP A 46 17.45 -19.17 3.81
C ASP A 46 16.86 -20.34 4.61
N ALA A 47 17.50 -21.51 4.60
CA ALA A 47 17.05 -22.66 5.37
C ALA A 47 17.12 -22.43 6.88
N GLU A 48 18.19 -21.82 7.37
CA GLU A 48 18.32 -21.45 8.78
C GLU A 48 17.30 -20.37 9.17
N ALA A 49 17.09 -19.37 8.33
CA ALA A 49 16.07 -18.35 8.53
C ALA A 49 14.68 -18.97 8.69
N MET A 50 14.31 -19.89 7.80
CA MET A 50 13.03 -20.60 7.88
C MET A 50 12.92 -21.47 9.14
N ALA A 51 13.98 -22.14 9.55
CA ALA A 51 14.00 -22.92 10.80
C ALA A 51 13.80 -22.01 12.04
N ARG A 52 14.44 -20.84 12.09
CA ARG A 52 14.28 -19.87 13.18
C ARG A 52 12.89 -19.24 13.24
N LEU A 53 12.20 -19.06 12.09
CA LEU A 53 10.83 -18.57 12.03
C LEU A 53 9.78 -19.56 12.58
N ALA A 54 10.15 -20.81 12.91
CA ALA A 54 9.28 -21.72 13.62
C ALA A 54 8.95 -21.23 15.05
N ASP A 55 9.89 -20.49 15.67
CA ASP A 55 9.65 -19.83 16.97
C ASP A 55 8.71 -18.60 16.79
N PRO A 56 7.55 -18.58 17.48
CA PRO A 56 6.60 -17.46 17.36
C PRO A 56 7.17 -16.11 17.79
N ALA A 57 8.04 -16.08 18.82
CA ALA A 57 8.67 -14.85 19.30
C ALA A 57 9.67 -14.28 18.27
N VAL A 58 10.49 -15.15 17.69
CA VAL A 58 11.40 -14.79 16.58
C VAL A 58 10.60 -14.27 15.40
N ARG A 59 9.53 -14.98 15.02
CA ARG A 59 8.64 -14.60 13.92
C ARG A 59 8.00 -13.23 14.13
N ALA A 60 7.51 -12.94 15.33
CA ALA A 60 6.94 -11.63 15.67
C ALA A 60 7.98 -10.51 15.57
N ARG A 61 9.18 -10.73 16.11
CA ARG A 61 10.29 -9.78 16.08
C ARG A 61 10.76 -9.50 14.66
N VAL A 62 10.99 -10.54 13.88
CA VAL A 62 11.40 -10.43 12.47
C VAL A 62 10.33 -9.70 11.65
N ARG A 63 9.06 -10.03 11.85
CA ARG A 63 7.95 -9.30 11.20
C ARG A 63 7.98 -7.82 11.56
N ALA A 64 8.11 -7.46 12.83
CA ALA A 64 8.17 -6.06 13.25
C ALA A 64 9.36 -5.34 12.63
N ARG A 65 10.56 -5.95 12.63
CA ARG A 65 11.78 -5.39 12.03
C ARG A 65 11.63 -5.14 10.53
N VAL A 66 10.99 -6.04 9.81
CA VAL A 66 10.79 -5.92 8.36
C VAL A 66 9.65 -4.94 8.04
N SER A 67 8.51 -5.03 8.71
CA SER A 67 7.37 -4.13 8.46
C SER A 67 7.57 -2.72 9.03
N GLY A 68 8.38 -2.57 10.07
CA GLY A 68 8.58 -1.31 10.77
C GLY A 68 9.79 -1.37 11.67
N SER A 69 9.58 -1.48 13.00
CA SER A 69 10.66 -1.51 13.97
C SER A 69 10.35 -2.37 15.19
N CYS A 70 11.42 -2.91 15.79
CA CYS A 70 11.40 -3.54 17.11
C CYS A 70 11.65 -2.56 18.27
N ALA A 71 11.98 -1.30 17.98
CA ALA A 71 12.24 -0.24 18.96
C ALA A 71 11.12 0.82 18.97
N GLN A 72 11.24 1.75 19.92
CA GLN A 72 10.39 2.94 19.92
C GLN A 72 10.97 3.98 18.97
N GLU A 73 10.47 4.00 17.74
CA GLU A 73 10.92 4.92 16.71
C GLU A 73 9.85 5.16 15.64
N THR A 74 10.07 6.19 14.82
CA THR A 74 9.20 6.50 13.68
C THR A 74 9.75 5.89 12.41
N ILE A 75 8.90 5.13 11.70
CA ILE A 75 9.19 4.54 10.40
C ILE A 75 8.26 5.15 9.36
N ASN A 76 8.84 5.66 8.29
CA ASN A 76 8.08 6.16 7.16
C ASN A 76 8.08 5.14 6.02
N LEU A 77 6.93 5.02 5.35
CA LEU A 77 6.78 4.21 4.15
C LEU A 77 6.27 5.14 3.04
N PHE A 78 6.99 5.18 1.94
CA PHE A 78 6.57 5.95 0.76
C PHE A 78 6.24 4.99 -0.37
N TYR A 79 5.08 5.18 -0.99
CA TYR A 79 4.60 4.38 -2.12
C TYR A 79 4.16 5.25 -3.28
N ARG A 80 4.29 4.72 -4.48
CA ARG A 80 3.56 5.19 -5.66
C ARG A 80 2.54 4.14 -6.06
N LEU A 81 1.28 4.56 -6.16
CA LEU A 81 0.18 3.71 -6.58
C LEU A 81 -0.33 4.21 -7.93
N ASN A 82 -0.20 3.40 -8.96
CA ASN A 82 -0.90 3.63 -10.21
C ASN A 82 -2.30 3.04 -10.12
N ILE A 83 -3.30 3.91 -10.24
CA ILE A 83 -4.71 3.56 -10.11
C ILE A 83 -5.34 3.49 -11.49
N TYR A 84 -6.07 2.41 -11.69
CA TYR A 84 -6.81 2.12 -12.91
C TYR A 84 -8.30 1.96 -12.60
N GLY A 85 -9.14 2.29 -13.57
CA GLY A 85 -10.54 1.86 -13.59
C GLY A 85 -10.68 0.51 -14.27
N PHE A 86 -11.43 -0.40 -13.66
CA PHE A 86 -11.81 -1.69 -14.22
C PHE A 86 -13.33 -1.78 -14.31
N THR A 87 -13.89 -1.86 -15.52
CA THR A 87 -15.34 -1.85 -15.77
C THR A 87 -15.94 -3.23 -16.03
N GLY A 88 -15.13 -4.29 -16.02
CA GLY A 88 -15.58 -5.64 -16.32
C GLY A 88 -15.51 -6.02 -17.80
N GLU A 89 -15.22 -5.09 -18.70
CA GLU A 89 -15.04 -5.34 -20.13
C GLU A 89 -13.61 -5.76 -20.50
N GLY A 90 -12.79 -6.06 -19.50
CA GLY A 90 -11.45 -6.61 -19.67
C GLY A 90 -10.32 -5.59 -19.78
N ASN A 91 -10.61 -4.29 -19.93
CA ASN A 91 -9.60 -3.26 -20.06
C ASN A 91 -9.39 -2.49 -18.74
N LEU A 92 -8.13 -2.29 -18.39
CA LEU A 92 -7.73 -1.35 -17.35
C LEU A 92 -7.53 0.03 -17.97
N VAL A 93 -8.29 1.02 -17.52
CA VAL A 93 -8.19 2.41 -17.95
C VAL A 93 -7.30 3.16 -16.95
N PRO A 94 -6.14 3.73 -17.37
CA PRO A 94 -5.31 4.53 -16.47
C PRO A 94 -6.09 5.75 -15.95
N PHE A 95 -6.04 5.98 -14.63
CA PHE A 95 -6.74 7.08 -13.99
C PHE A 95 -5.75 8.14 -13.49
N TYR A 96 -4.99 7.79 -12.48
CA TYR A 96 -4.05 8.70 -11.80
C TYR A 96 -3.02 7.92 -11.00
N THR A 97 -2.01 8.60 -10.56
CA THR A 97 -1.04 8.10 -9.58
C THR A 97 -1.36 8.71 -8.20
N LEU A 98 -1.25 7.92 -7.15
CA LEU A 98 -1.31 8.39 -5.77
C LEU A 98 0.11 8.30 -5.18
N ASN A 99 0.72 9.44 -4.89
CA ASN A 99 1.92 9.49 -4.04
C ASN A 99 1.47 9.43 -2.59
N HIS A 100 1.86 8.37 -1.90
CA HIS A 100 1.35 8.02 -0.58
C HIS A 100 2.48 7.95 0.45
N LEU A 101 2.27 8.57 1.59
CA LEU A 101 3.15 8.51 2.74
C LEU A 101 2.41 7.94 3.95
N SER A 102 2.97 6.89 4.53
CA SER A 102 2.53 6.34 5.81
C SER A 102 3.60 6.62 6.86
N VAL A 103 3.21 7.27 7.93
CA VAL A 103 4.08 7.58 9.07
C VAL A 103 3.65 6.74 10.26
N ASN A 104 4.56 5.93 10.78
CA ASN A 104 4.26 4.89 11.76
C ASN A 104 5.13 5.07 13.00
N GLU A 105 4.51 5.36 14.14
CA GLU A 105 5.18 5.45 15.45
C GLU A 105 5.16 4.07 16.08
N TRP A 106 6.29 3.36 15.99
CA TRP A 106 6.46 2.02 16.53
C TRP A 106 6.85 2.03 17.99
N ARG A 107 6.42 1.00 18.71
CA ARG A 107 6.86 0.70 20.08
C ARG A 107 6.73 -0.79 20.37
N PRO A 108 7.67 -1.36 21.16
CA PRO A 108 7.51 -2.71 21.70
C PRO A 108 6.43 -2.72 22.79
N LEU A 109 5.76 -3.86 22.92
CA LEU A 109 4.81 -4.17 23.98
C LEU A 109 5.20 -5.48 24.67
N PRO A 110 4.72 -5.75 25.91
CA PRO A 110 4.95 -7.05 26.56
C PRO A 110 4.44 -8.24 25.72
N GLY A 111 5.13 -9.38 25.80
CA GLY A 111 4.72 -10.63 25.16
C GLY A 111 5.00 -10.65 23.66
N ASP A 112 6.19 -10.22 23.25
CA ASP A 112 6.66 -10.24 21.86
C ASP A 112 5.68 -9.57 20.89
N ARG A 113 5.07 -8.49 21.32
CA ARG A 113 4.17 -7.67 20.52
C ARG A 113 4.83 -6.34 20.18
N TYR A 114 4.47 -5.82 19.02
CA TYR A 114 4.95 -4.54 18.51
C TYR A 114 3.76 -3.77 17.96
N GLN A 115 3.67 -2.50 18.31
CA GLN A 115 2.53 -1.67 17.94
C GLN A 115 2.99 -0.47 17.15
N ALA A 116 2.27 -0.17 16.08
CA ALA A 116 2.41 1.04 15.32
C ALA A 116 1.16 1.92 15.46
N LYS A 117 1.33 3.20 15.80
CA LYS A 117 0.32 4.23 15.59
C LYS A 117 0.60 4.81 14.21
N THR A 118 -0.33 4.64 13.30
CA THR A 118 -0.17 4.94 11.88
C THR A 118 -1.04 6.12 11.46
N PHE A 119 -0.46 7.03 10.71
CA PHE A 119 -1.15 8.07 9.98
C PHE A 119 -0.71 8.05 8.52
N GLU A 120 -1.67 8.10 7.62
CA GLU A 120 -1.45 7.99 6.18
C GLU A 120 -1.98 9.20 5.45
N CYS A 121 -1.27 9.62 4.42
CA CYS A 121 -1.76 10.61 3.49
C CYS A 121 -1.30 10.31 2.06
N GLY A 122 -1.96 10.93 1.11
CA GLY A 122 -1.55 10.83 -0.27
C GLY A 122 -2.11 11.94 -1.13
N VAL A 123 -1.39 12.27 -2.19
CA VAL A 123 -1.81 13.25 -3.18
C VAL A 123 -2.01 12.58 -4.53
N TYR A 124 -3.15 12.88 -5.14
CA TYR A 124 -3.48 12.41 -6.49
C TYR A 124 -2.71 13.23 -7.53
N CYS A 125 -1.98 12.54 -8.39
CA CYS A 125 -1.15 13.14 -9.43
C CYS A 125 -1.61 12.66 -10.81
N ALA A 126 -1.25 13.37 -11.86
CA ALA A 126 -1.43 12.91 -13.23
C ALA A 126 -0.75 11.53 -13.38
N PHE A 127 -1.38 10.65 -14.20
CA PHE A 127 -0.95 9.26 -14.28
C PHE A 127 0.55 9.13 -14.62
N ASP A 128 1.25 8.36 -13.81
CA ASP A 128 2.69 8.08 -13.89
C ASP A 128 3.60 9.34 -13.78
N THR A 129 3.11 10.36 -13.05
CA THR A 129 3.86 11.59 -12.78
C THR A 129 3.77 12.01 -11.31
N ASP A 130 4.47 13.11 -10.94
CA ASP A 130 4.35 13.78 -9.63
C ASP A 130 3.55 15.10 -9.73
N GLU A 131 2.93 15.39 -10.88
CA GLU A 131 2.10 16.58 -11.06
C GLU A 131 0.77 16.43 -10.33
N VAL A 132 0.57 17.19 -9.25
CA VAL A 132 -0.60 17.09 -8.41
C VAL A 132 -1.85 17.56 -9.15
N LEU A 133 -2.88 16.73 -9.16
CA LEU A 133 -4.17 17.03 -9.77
C LEU A 133 -4.99 17.96 -8.85
N THR A 134 -5.25 19.16 -9.34
CA THR A 134 -6.27 20.07 -8.77
C THR A 134 -7.64 19.81 -9.37
N GLU A 135 -7.67 19.32 -10.61
CA GLU A 135 -8.84 18.85 -11.34
C GLU A 135 -8.48 17.58 -12.12
N TRP A 136 -9.44 16.72 -12.34
CA TRP A 136 -9.29 15.49 -13.07
C TRP A 136 -10.47 15.23 -14.00
N LYS A 137 -10.17 15.03 -15.28
CA LYS A 137 -11.19 14.61 -16.24
C LYS A 137 -11.38 13.11 -16.14
N ASN A 138 -12.55 12.69 -15.68
CA ASN A 138 -12.88 11.28 -15.56
C ASN A 138 -12.92 10.62 -16.96
N PRO A 139 -12.05 9.67 -17.29
CA PRO A 139 -12.01 9.10 -18.64
C PRO A 139 -13.21 8.22 -18.97
N LEU A 140 -14.00 7.79 -17.97
CA LEU A 140 -15.19 6.96 -18.17
C LEU A 140 -16.48 7.77 -18.30
N THR A 141 -16.52 9.00 -17.77
CA THR A 141 -17.71 9.85 -17.81
C THR A 141 -17.50 11.14 -18.61
N GLY A 142 -16.24 11.52 -18.85
CA GLY A 142 -15.89 12.79 -19.47
C GLY A 142 -16.03 14.01 -18.58
N GLU A 143 -16.52 13.85 -17.35
CA GLU A 143 -16.79 14.94 -16.42
C GLU A 143 -15.53 15.39 -15.67
N MET A 144 -15.39 16.70 -15.45
CA MET A 144 -14.37 17.25 -14.59
C MET A 144 -14.71 17.00 -13.13
N ARG A 145 -13.71 16.62 -12.33
CA ARG A 145 -13.82 16.33 -10.90
C ARG A 145 -12.66 16.96 -10.15
N LYS A 146 -12.91 17.32 -8.90
CA LYS A 146 -11.89 17.79 -7.98
C LYS A 146 -11.52 16.62 -7.06
N PRO A 147 -10.27 16.11 -7.08
CA PRO A 147 -9.84 15.11 -6.13
C PRO A 147 -9.84 15.64 -4.71
N PHE A 148 -10.30 14.84 -3.75
CA PHE A 148 -10.08 15.08 -2.32
C PHE A 148 -8.86 14.27 -1.92
N GLN A 149 -7.79 14.95 -1.46
CA GLN A 149 -6.55 14.30 -1.12
C GLN A 149 -6.77 13.25 -0.02
N PHE A 150 -6.00 12.17 -0.10
CA PHE A 150 -6.16 11.04 0.82
C PHE A 150 -5.60 11.39 2.20
N LEU A 151 -6.41 11.13 3.24
CA LEU A 151 -6.01 11.19 4.65
C LEU A 151 -6.62 9.99 5.38
N GLY A 152 -5.79 9.24 6.11
CA GLY A 152 -6.22 8.08 6.89
C GLY A 152 -5.55 8.02 8.26
N GLY A 153 -6.30 7.63 9.29
CA GLY A 153 -5.79 7.54 10.65
C GLY A 153 -5.94 8.83 11.48
N PRO A 154 -5.27 8.92 12.65
CA PRO A 154 -4.41 7.87 13.19
C PRO A 154 -5.19 6.62 13.59
N PHE A 155 -4.62 5.46 13.30
CA PHE A 155 -5.10 4.17 13.77
C PHE A 155 -3.95 3.34 14.35
N THR A 156 -4.29 2.27 15.06
CA THR A 156 -3.29 1.44 15.72
C THR A 156 -3.29 0.05 15.10
N VAL A 157 -2.09 -0.42 14.77
CA VAL A 157 -1.83 -1.79 14.28
C VAL A 157 -0.91 -2.48 15.27
N THR A 158 -1.26 -3.69 15.69
CA THR A 158 -0.44 -4.49 16.59
C THR A 158 0.00 -5.76 15.88
N HIS A 159 1.31 -6.03 15.91
CA HIS A 159 1.94 -7.24 15.40
C HIS A 159 2.32 -8.11 16.59
N GLY A 160 1.93 -9.38 16.58
CA GLY A 160 2.23 -10.33 17.66
C GLY A 160 2.60 -11.71 17.12
N PRO A 161 2.88 -12.68 18.03
CA PRO A 161 3.21 -14.06 17.64
C PRO A 161 2.14 -14.70 16.75
N ASP A 162 0.87 -14.38 16.98
CA ASP A 162 -0.27 -14.96 16.26
C ASP A 162 -0.59 -14.27 14.92
N GLY A 163 0.09 -13.19 14.63
CA GLY A 163 -0.13 -12.44 13.38
C GLY A 163 -0.26 -10.94 13.59
N MET A 164 -0.81 -10.27 12.60
CA MET A 164 -1.10 -8.85 12.63
C MET A 164 -2.55 -8.61 13.06
N ILE A 165 -2.74 -7.75 14.04
CA ILE A 165 -4.05 -7.24 14.46
C ILE A 165 -4.13 -5.79 14.01
N ALA A 166 -4.84 -5.52 12.94
CA ALA A 166 -5.07 -4.15 12.50
C ALA A 166 -6.32 -3.57 13.15
N MET A 167 -6.27 -2.29 13.50
CA MET A 167 -7.40 -1.41 13.76
C MET A 167 -8.52 -1.94 14.67
N GLY A 168 -8.34 -1.80 15.99
CA GLY A 168 -9.41 -1.99 16.99
C GLY A 168 -9.46 -3.40 17.61
N ALA A 169 -10.24 -3.50 18.68
CA ALA A 169 -10.30 -4.71 19.51
C ALA A 169 -11.04 -5.90 18.87
N GLU A 170 -11.74 -5.68 17.78
CA GLU A 170 -12.66 -6.67 17.18
C GLU A 170 -12.05 -7.45 16.01
N LEU A 171 -10.82 -7.11 15.59
CA LEU A 171 -10.23 -7.74 14.42
C LEU A 171 -9.47 -9.01 14.78
N THR A 172 -9.85 -10.09 14.12
CA THR A 172 -9.12 -11.35 14.18
C THR A 172 -7.69 -11.17 13.67
N PRO A 173 -6.68 -11.72 14.36
CA PRO A 173 -5.31 -11.70 13.88
C PRO A 173 -5.21 -12.31 12.47
N ARG A 174 -4.54 -11.62 11.57
CA ARG A 174 -4.31 -12.11 10.20
C ARG A 174 -2.93 -12.72 10.12
N PRO A 175 -2.79 -13.99 9.74
CA PRO A 175 -1.50 -14.61 9.56
C PRO A 175 -0.77 -13.93 8.41
N THR A 176 0.53 -13.71 8.60
CA THR A 176 1.45 -13.30 7.56
C THR A 176 2.25 -14.52 7.14
N ARG A 177 2.19 -14.87 5.86
CA ARG A 177 3.07 -15.89 5.30
C ARG A 177 4.47 -15.31 5.20
N MET A 178 5.44 -16.05 5.72
CA MET A 178 6.85 -15.65 5.72
C MET A 178 7.65 -16.73 5.03
N GLU A 179 8.42 -16.35 4.03
CA GLU A 179 9.25 -17.26 3.22
C GLU A 179 10.59 -16.62 2.91
N ALA A 180 11.66 -17.39 2.98
CA ALA A 180 13.00 -16.94 2.62
C ALA A 180 13.52 -17.74 1.41
N TYR A 181 13.94 -17.03 0.37
CA TYR A 181 14.63 -17.59 -0.78
C TYR A 181 15.49 -16.52 -1.47
N ALA A 182 16.59 -16.98 -2.07
CA ALA A 182 17.57 -16.10 -2.72
C ALA A 182 18.08 -14.94 -1.84
N GLY A 183 18.26 -15.21 -0.52
CA GLY A 183 18.74 -14.21 0.45
C GLY A 183 17.72 -13.13 0.82
N THR A 184 16.47 -13.26 0.37
CA THR A 184 15.37 -12.32 0.66
C THR A 184 14.30 -13.00 1.48
N LEU A 185 13.87 -12.34 2.56
CA LEU A 185 12.69 -12.70 3.33
C LEU A 185 11.48 -11.94 2.80
N PHE A 186 10.42 -12.65 2.46
CA PHE A 186 9.15 -12.14 2.00
C PHE A 186 8.08 -12.33 3.08
N LEU A 187 7.36 -11.26 3.35
CA LEU A 187 6.17 -11.23 4.19
C LEU A 187 4.97 -10.97 3.29
N SER A 188 4.10 -11.95 3.12
CA SER A 188 2.90 -11.80 2.28
C SER A 188 1.64 -11.88 3.13
N SER A 189 0.69 -11.00 2.86
CA SER A 189 -0.61 -10.97 3.52
C SER A 189 -1.70 -10.57 2.55
N THR A 190 -2.91 -11.02 2.86
CA THR A 190 -4.14 -10.60 2.18
C THR A 190 -5.04 -9.90 3.18
N ALA A 191 -5.77 -8.90 2.74
CA ALA A 191 -6.79 -8.25 3.53
C ALA A 191 -7.98 -7.93 2.64
N ASP A 192 -9.13 -8.43 3.01
CA ASP A 192 -10.41 -8.05 2.44
C ASP A 192 -11.25 -7.32 3.48
N MET A 193 -11.96 -6.31 3.03
CA MET A 193 -12.82 -5.48 3.86
C MET A 193 -14.10 -5.19 3.09
N ALA A 194 -15.23 -5.53 3.69
CA ALA A 194 -16.54 -5.13 3.21
C ALA A 194 -17.29 -4.51 4.40
N ARG A 195 -17.72 -3.28 4.26
CA ARG A 195 -18.39 -2.57 5.35
C ARG A 195 -19.49 -1.65 4.82
N PRO A 196 -20.46 -1.24 5.66
CA PRO A 196 -21.41 -0.23 5.29
C PRO A 196 -20.72 1.00 4.71
N ASN A 197 -21.19 1.46 3.57
CA ASN A 197 -20.64 2.64 2.91
C ASN A 197 -21.20 3.91 3.58
N PRO A 198 -20.39 4.77 4.21
CA PRO A 198 -20.86 6.01 4.80
C PRO A 198 -21.40 6.99 3.74
N VAL A 199 -20.94 6.88 2.50
CA VAL A 199 -21.50 7.59 1.35
C VAL A 199 -22.64 6.75 0.79
N THR A 200 -23.82 6.81 1.45
CA THR A 200 -24.96 5.95 1.11
C THR A 200 -25.60 6.33 -0.22
N PRO A 201 -26.17 5.36 -1.00
CA PRO A 201 -26.85 5.64 -2.27
C PRO A 201 -28.04 6.61 -2.11
N ASP A 202 -28.80 6.48 -1.03
CA ASP A 202 -29.99 7.30 -0.80
C ASP A 202 -29.64 8.79 -0.58
N LYS A 203 -28.59 9.03 0.19
CA LYS A 203 -28.13 10.40 0.49
C LYS A 203 -27.25 10.98 -0.61
N TYR A 204 -26.42 10.14 -1.22
CA TYR A 204 -25.38 10.57 -2.16
C TYR A 204 -25.39 9.74 -3.46
N PRO A 205 -26.49 9.68 -4.23
CA PRO A 205 -26.62 8.76 -5.37
C PRO A 205 -25.55 8.93 -6.43
N LYS A 206 -25.04 10.14 -6.61
CA LYS A 206 -23.97 10.46 -7.57
C LYS A 206 -22.60 9.98 -7.13
N TYR A 207 -22.35 9.98 -5.82
CA TYR A 207 -21.03 9.74 -5.23
C TYR A 207 -20.88 8.35 -4.63
N SER A 208 -21.99 7.69 -4.36
CA SER A 208 -22.00 6.36 -3.75
C SER A 208 -21.68 5.28 -4.76
N SER A 209 -20.76 4.40 -4.39
CA SER A 209 -20.47 3.16 -5.14
C SER A 209 -21.39 1.98 -4.74
N GLY A 210 -22.45 2.25 -4.00
CA GLY A 210 -23.38 1.24 -3.47
C GLY A 210 -23.44 1.23 -1.94
N PRO A 211 -24.25 0.34 -1.35
CA PRO A 211 -24.46 0.30 0.10
C PRO A 211 -23.25 -0.25 0.87
N ILE A 212 -22.35 -0.97 0.19
CA ILE A 212 -21.14 -1.55 0.77
C ILE A 212 -19.90 -0.94 0.12
N ALA A 213 -19.00 -0.43 0.94
CA ALA A 213 -17.64 -0.10 0.55
C ALA A 213 -16.78 -1.36 0.62
N TYR A 214 -16.06 -1.62 -0.45
CA TYR A 214 -15.24 -2.82 -0.62
C TYR A 214 -13.77 -2.46 -0.84
N TRP A 215 -12.89 -3.25 -0.26
CA TRP A 215 -11.45 -3.18 -0.41
C TRP A 215 -10.86 -4.58 -0.29
N ASP A 216 -10.12 -5.01 -1.28
CA ASP A 216 -9.36 -6.25 -1.29
C ASP A 216 -7.90 -5.93 -1.61
N THR A 217 -6.98 -6.46 -0.82
CA THR A 217 -5.55 -6.16 -0.95
C THR A 217 -4.71 -7.41 -0.78
N VAL A 218 -3.76 -7.56 -1.69
CA VAL A 218 -2.63 -8.48 -1.56
C VAL A 218 -1.37 -7.65 -1.40
N SER A 219 -0.60 -7.90 -0.36
CA SER A 219 0.64 -7.15 -0.08
C SER A 219 1.82 -8.08 0.15
N THR A 220 3.00 -7.61 -0.26
CA THR A 220 4.28 -8.27 -0.03
C THR A 220 5.30 -7.23 0.43
N THR A 221 5.93 -7.51 1.56
CA THR A 221 7.07 -6.74 2.06
C THR A 221 8.30 -7.62 2.00
N GLY A 222 9.40 -7.12 1.47
CA GLY A 222 10.64 -7.87 1.34
C GLY A 222 11.82 -7.13 1.96
N ALA A 223 12.71 -7.89 2.61
CA ALA A 223 13.97 -7.41 3.17
C ALA A 223 15.06 -8.46 3.00
N SER A 224 16.32 -8.08 3.08
CA SER A 224 17.39 -9.10 3.09
C SER A 224 17.27 -9.97 4.34
N VAL A 225 17.48 -11.27 4.18
CA VAL A 225 17.50 -12.24 5.29
C VAL A 225 18.50 -11.78 6.37
N ALA A 226 19.67 -11.30 5.96
CA ALA A 226 20.70 -10.83 6.87
C ALA A 226 20.20 -9.71 7.77
N GLN A 227 19.58 -8.65 7.22
CA GLN A 227 19.04 -7.56 8.03
C GLN A 227 17.80 -7.97 8.83
N ALA A 228 16.94 -8.82 8.28
CA ALA A 228 15.72 -9.29 8.96
C ALA A 228 16.03 -10.02 10.27
N PHE A 229 17.16 -10.73 10.32
CA PHE A 229 17.62 -11.50 11.49
C PHE A 229 18.75 -10.84 12.28
N ASP A 230 19.23 -9.67 11.89
CA ASP A 230 20.25 -8.95 12.65
C ASP A 230 19.66 -8.33 13.92
N GLU A 231 20.09 -8.84 15.06
CA GLU A 231 19.59 -8.37 16.38
C GLU A 231 20.18 -7.02 16.80
N ASN A 232 21.21 -6.52 16.09
CA ASN A 232 21.82 -5.23 16.36
C ASN A 232 21.06 -4.06 15.72
N ILE A 233 20.10 -4.32 14.82
CA ILE A 233 19.28 -3.28 14.21
C ILE A 233 17.81 -3.43 14.63
N SER A 234 17.17 -2.32 14.87
CA SER A 234 15.73 -2.30 15.20
C SER A 234 14.82 -2.40 13.97
N SER A 235 15.30 -1.94 12.81
CA SER A 235 14.53 -1.85 11.58
C SER A 235 15.40 -2.25 10.38
N ALA A 236 14.93 -3.19 9.57
CA ALA A 236 15.56 -3.59 8.30
C ALA A 236 15.11 -2.65 7.17
N ASP A 237 15.97 -2.42 6.18
CA ASP A 237 15.53 -1.81 4.93
C ASP A 237 14.58 -2.77 4.22
N ALA A 238 13.48 -2.25 3.72
CA ALA A 238 12.47 -3.08 3.10
C ALA A 238 11.81 -2.36 1.92
N PHE A 239 11.51 -3.13 0.90
CA PHE A 239 10.56 -2.72 -0.13
C PHE A 239 9.16 -3.20 0.22
N HIS A 240 8.17 -2.51 -0.29
CA HIS A 240 6.77 -2.89 -0.13
C HIS A 240 6.05 -2.82 -1.47
N HIS A 241 5.29 -3.84 -1.76
CA HIS A 241 4.46 -3.92 -2.95
C HIS A 241 3.06 -4.37 -2.56
N PHE A 242 2.03 -3.74 -3.12
CA PHE A 242 0.68 -4.25 -2.99
C PHE A 242 -0.17 -4.00 -4.23
N GLN A 243 -1.21 -4.79 -4.37
CA GLN A 243 -2.27 -4.56 -5.31
C GLN A 243 -3.59 -4.54 -4.54
N ASN A 244 -4.48 -3.65 -4.94
CA ASN A 244 -5.79 -3.60 -4.36
C ASN A 244 -6.89 -3.49 -5.42
N LEU A 245 -8.06 -4.02 -5.06
CA LEU A 245 -9.29 -3.83 -5.80
C LEU A 245 -10.30 -3.18 -4.85
N GLY A 246 -10.82 -2.02 -5.21
CA GLY A 246 -11.68 -1.26 -4.31
C GLY A 246 -12.90 -0.66 -4.99
N SER A 247 -13.85 -0.22 -4.19
CA SER A 247 -14.97 0.58 -4.66
C SER A 247 -14.47 1.85 -5.35
N TRP A 248 -15.28 2.42 -6.26
CA TRP A 248 -15.01 3.75 -6.81
C TRP A 248 -14.80 4.77 -5.69
N HIS A 249 -13.78 5.61 -5.81
CA HIS A 249 -13.62 6.72 -4.89
C HIS A 249 -14.78 7.70 -5.04
N PRO A 250 -15.44 8.14 -3.97
CA PRO A 250 -16.62 8.98 -4.03
C PRO A 250 -16.44 10.25 -4.88
N TRP A 251 -15.29 10.92 -4.77
CA TRP A 251 -15.02 12.15 -5.52
C TRP A 251 -15.02 11.94 -7.06
N MET A 252 -14.87 10.70 -7.53
CA MET A 252 -14.95 10.38 -8.96
C MET A 252 -16.38 10.49 -9.49
N ALA A 253 -17.38 10.49 -8.61
CA ALA A 253 -18.80 10.58 -8.91
C ALA A 253 -19.27 9.53 -9.93
N MET A 254 -18.87 8.28 -9.71
CA MET A 254 -19.24 7.15 -10.58
C MET A 254 -20.66 6.65 -10.35
N GLY A 255 -21.28 7.00 -9.20
CA GLY A 255 -22.60 6.50 -8.83
C GLY A 255 -22.63 4.96 -8.80
N ALA A 256 -23.76 4.40 -9.20
CA ALA A 256 -23.96 2.96 -9.30
C ALA A 256 -23.31 2.31 -10.55
N ARG A 257 -22.43 3.02 -11.26
CA ARG A 257 -21.73 2.47 -12.44
C ARG A 257 -20.96 1.20 -12.07
N PRO A 258 -21.18 0.09 -12.79
CA PRO A 258 -20.42 -1.14 -12.56
C PRO A 258 -18.91 -0.93 -12.73
N GLY A 259 -18.12 -1.59 -11.90
CA GLY A 259 -16.66 -1.55 -11.95
C GLY A 259 -16.01 -1.28 -10.60
N ARG A 260 -14.69 -1.15 -10.62
CA ARG A 260 -13.83 -1.00 -9.44
C ARG A 260 -12.59 -0.17 -9.78
N THR A 261 -11.98 0.38 -8.77
CA THR A 261 -10.58 0.83 -8.86
C THR A 261 -9.65 -0.35 -8.68
N HIS A 262 -8.57 -0.38 -9.45
CA HIS A 262 -7.47 -1.33 -9.30
C HIS A 262 -6.18 -0.55 -9.10
N GLY A 263 -5.56 -0.70 -7.94
CA GLY A 263 -4.31 -0.06 -7.58
C GLY A 263 -3.14 -1.02 -7.66
N ARG A 264 -2.01 -0.52 -8.15
CA ARG A 264 -0.71 -1.20 -8.16
C ARG A 264 0.31 -0.32 -7.51
N ALA A 265 0.86 -0.76 -6.39
CA ALA A 265 1.77 0.01 -5.57
C ALA A 265 3.15 -0.60 -5.50
N ALA A 266 4.15 0.24 -5.55
CA ALA A 266 5.51 -0.08 -5.18
C ALA A 266 6.05 1.02 -4.26
N GLY A 267 6.80 0.63 -3.23
CA GLY A 267 7.33 1.57 -2.25
C GLY A 267 8.45 0.98 -1.43
N VAL A 268 8.97 1.81 -0.56
CA VAL A 268 10.10 1.46 0.31
C VAL A 268 9.94 2.11 1.68
N LYS A 269 10.58 1.55 2.68
CA LYS A 269 10.87 2.26 3.90
C LYS A 269 11.85 3.38 3.62
N VAL A 270 11.56 4.57 4.15
CA VAL A 270 12.45 5.72 4.10
C VAL A 270 12.83 6.11 5.54
N ARG A 271 14.12 6.26 5.79
CA ARG A 271 14.64 6.63 7.12
C ARG A 271 14.45 8.11 7.40
N SER A 272 14.44 8.91 6.34
CA SER A 272 14.21 10.36 6.40
C SER A 272 13.40 10.82 5.20
N LEU A 273 12.74 11.96 5.34
CA LEU A 273 11.83 12.47 4.31
C LEU A 273 12.56 12.95 3.05
N ASP A 274 13.84 13.28 3.13
CA ASP A 274 14.69 13.68 1.99
C ASP A 274 14.97 12.52 1.01
N GLN A 275 14.71 11.29 1.41
CA GLN A 275 14.75 10.12 0.52
C GLN A 275 13.52 10.01 -0.39
N ILE A 276 12.47 10.77 -0.10
CA ILE A 276 11.27 10.85 -0.96
C ILE A 276 11.61 11.77 -2.14
N PRO A 277 11.18 11.42 -3.39
CA PRO A 277 11.36 12.32 -4.53
C PRO A 277 10.85 13.73 -4.22
N ALA A 278 11.68 14.74 -4.48
CA ALA A 278 11.43 16.11 -4.03
C ALA A 278 10.07 16.67 -4.46
N ALA A 279 9.63 16.38 -5.70
CA ALA A 279 8.33 16.80 -6.20
C ALA A 279 7.17 16.14 -5.44
N ALA A 280 7.28 14.84 -5.15
CA ALA A 280 6.28 14.10 -4.37
C ALA A 280 6.20 14.64 -2.92
N LEU A 281 7.36 14.85 -2.27
CA LEU A 281 7.41 15.41 -0.93
C LEU A 281 6.80 16.82 -0.87
N ALA A 282 7.12 17.69 -1.83
CA ALA A 282 6.54 19.04 -1.91
C ALA A 282 5.01 18.99 -2.07
N GLY A 283 4.50 18.06 -2.89
CA GLY A 283 3.07 17.82 -3.04
C GLY A 283 2.41 17.41 -1.71
N LEU A 284 2.99 16.42 -1.02
CA LEU A 284 2.51 15.95 0.29
C LEU A 284 2.53 17.08 1.32
N GLN A 285 3.61 17.85 1.43
CA GLN A 285 3.72 18.97 2.37
C GLN A 285 2.68 20.07 2.11
N ARG A 286 2.39 20.33 0.85
CA ARG A 286 1.44 21.38 0.44
C ARG A 286 -0.02 20.98 0.67
N TYR A 287 -0.39 19.74 0.35
CA TYR A 287 -1.79 19.32 0.28
C TYR A 287 -2.24 18.44 1.45
N THR A 288 -1.30 17.87 2.21
CA THR A 288 -1.56 17.03 3.39
C THR A 288 -0.61 17.37 4.55
N PRO A 289 -0.52 18.68 4.94
CA PRO A 289 0.44 19.12 5.95
C PRO A 289 0.24 18.47 7.32
N GLU A 290 -0.96 17.96 7.60
CA GLU A 290 -1.34 17.36 8.88
C GLU A 290 -0.49 16.12 9.23
N ILE A 291 0.03 15.40 8.23
CA ILE A 291 0.86 14.21 8.49
C ILE A 291 2.19 14.58 9.15
N PHE A 292 2.68 15.79 8.87
CA PHE A 292 3.95 16.30 9.40
C PHE A 292 3.81 16.96 10.78
N ASP A 293 2.58 17.27 11.21
CA ASP A 293 2.29 17.83 12.52
C ASP A 293 1.74 16.77 13.48
N ARG A 294 2.58 16.28 14.40
CA ARG A 294 2.20 15.29 15.41
C ARG A 294 1.03 15.74 16.31
N LYS A 295 0.84 17.05 16.50
CA LYS A 295 -0.27 17.59 17.28
C LYS A 295 -1.61 17.43 16.57
N ALA A 296 -1.59 17.37 15.25
CA ALA A 296 -2.79 17.10 14.45
C ALA A 296 -3.29 15.65 14.55
N TRP A 297 -2.46 14.72 15.09
CA TRP A 297 -2.78 13.30 15.24
C TRP A 297 -3.67 13.00 16.47
N THR A 298 -4.44 13.96 16.93
CA THR A 298 -5.23 13.84 18.17
C THR A 298 -6.60 13.22 17.99
N LYS A 299 -7.15 13.28 16.78
CA LYS A 299 -8.49 12.74 16.49
C LYS A 299 -8.39 11.69 15.40
N PRO A 300 -8.91 10.47 15.64
CA PRO A 300 -9.04 9.50 14.56
C PRO A 300 -9.88 10.11 13.43
N ARG A 301 -9.30 10.31 12.29
CA ARG A 301 -10.03 10.50 11.03
C ARG A 301 -10.18 9.09 10.49
N PHE A 302 -11.31 8.48 10.77
CA PHE A 302 -11.44 7.04 10.72
C PHE A 302 -11.31 6.48 9.33
N ASP A 303 -11.50 7.29 8.32
CA ASP A 303 -11.53 6.74 6.98
C ASP A 303 -11.69 7.83 5.95
N THR A 304 -11.04 7.61 4.85
CA THR A 304 -11.20 8.40 3.65
C THR A 304 -12.67 8.55 3.26
N LEU A 305 -13.48 7.48 3.39
CA LEU A 305 -14.89 7.52 3.04
C LEU A 305 -15.71 8.41 3.99
N GLU A 306 -15.47 8.34 5.30
CA GLU A 306 -16.12 9.22 6.27
C GLU A 306 -15.71 10.67 6.07
N TYR A 307 -14.41 10.92 5.87
CA TYR A 307 -13.92 12.24 5.54
C TYR A 307 -14.57 12.79 4.27
N ILE A 308 -14.61 11.99 3.20
CA ILE A 308 -15.23 12.38 1.93
C ILE A 308 -16.72 12.64 2.11
N ALA A 309 -17.44 11.86 2.91
CA ALA A 309 -18.85 12.12 3.21
C ALA A 309 -19.06 13.52 3.81
N THR A 310 -18.10 14.01 4.60
CA THR A 310 -18.13 15.39 5.13
C THR A 310 -17.80 16.46 4.09
N GLN A 311 -17.14 16.11 2.98
CA GLN A 311 -16.75 17.06 1.93
C GLN A 311 -17.81 17.23 0.83
N ILE A 312 -18.72 16.26 0.69
CA ILE A 312 -19.78 16.24 -0.34
C ILE A 312 -21.18 16.48 0.22
N GLY A 313 -21.30 16.65 1.55
CA GLY A 313 -22.53 16.86 2.32
C GLY A 313 -23.09 18.25 2.31
#